data_83f1557a20017303bfdf066abeba896d
#
_entry.id   83f1557a20017303bfdf066abeba896d
#
_cell.length_a   1.000
_cell.length_b   1.000
_cell.length_c   1.000
_cell.angle_alpha   90.00
_cell.angle_beta   90.00
_cell.angle_gamma   90.00
#
_symmetry.space_group_name_H-M   'P 1'
#
loop_
_entity.id
_entity.type
_entity.pdbx_description
1 polymer ?
#
loop_
_entity_poly.entity_id
_entity_poly.type
_entity_poly.pdbx_seq_one_letter_code
_entity_poly.pdbx_strand_id
1 'polypeptide(L)'
;NGSLSRLNVNTIIKPEGDNDIPKVGAYDDKYAEDLKVYIDHLNAASGDIRCKQADALAYKMLKEHNEIADLCESEGYRVFSYRAVKIGWLKACILYIMNDYKWDKTIAEYVAYSVRRDLWAKFLYFGNEIEAEFNEEKTSNNSGPKNMLTMLAHEFTYEEYMNVRQSVGKDGDGKATLRTWQHRGYVVYDDMAKRYIKKKG
;
A
#
# COMPACT_ATOMS: atom_id res chain seq x y z
N ASN A 1 -9.67 12.48 -12.18
CA ASN A 1 -8.30 12.74 -11.72
C ASN A 1 -7.44 11.52 -11.40
N GLY A 2 -7.19 10.62 -12.33
CA GLY A 2 -6.30 9.48 -12.11
C GLY A 2 -4.78 9.77 -12.15
N SER A 3 -4.35 11.04 -12.09
CA SER A 3 -2.93 11.40 -12.25
C SER A 3 -2.08 11.02 -11.03
N LEU A 4 -2.54 11.27 -9.81
CA LEU A 4 -1.82 10.91 -8.58
C LEU A 4 -1.63 9.40 -8.45
N SER A 5 -2.63 8.60 -8.84
CA SER A 5 -2.50 7.14 -8.78
C SER A 5 -1.41 6.59 -9.70
N ARG A 6 -1.04 7.33 -10.75
CA ARG A 6 0.03 6.96 -11.69
C ARG A 6 1.41 7.42 -11.26
N LEU A 7 1.49 8.37 -10.34
CA LEU A 7 2.74 8.89 -9.82
C LEU A 7 3.37 7.83 -8.90
N ASN A 8 4.64 7.51 -9.14
CA ASN A 8 5.44 6.75 -8.19
C ASN A 8 6.27 7.72 -7.36
N VAL A 9 5.97 7.83 -6.07
CA VAL A 9 6.62 8.80 -5.19
C VAL A 9 7.76 8.12 -4.45
N ASN A 10 8.99 8.51 -4.78
CA ASN A 10 10.18 8.11 -4.05
C ASN A 10 10.79 9.33 -3.36
N THR A 11 10.83 9.30 -2.05
CA THR A 11 11.49 10.31 -1.25
C THR A 11 12.90 9.86 -0.89
N ILE A 12 13.88 10.67 -1.25
CA ILE A 12 15.25 10.53 -0.78
C ILE A 12 15.44 11.57 0.32
N ILE A 13 15.72 11.09 1.54
CA ILE A 13 16.10 11.98 2.64
C ILE A 13 17.61 12.15 2.55
N LYS A 14 18.05 13.37 2.25
CA LYS A 14 19.47 13.72 2.27
C LYS A 14 19.94 13.76 3.73
N PRO A 15 21.09 13.13 4.07
CA PRO A 15 21.66 13.25 5.40
C PRO A 15 21.93 14.69 5.78
N GLU A 16 21.73 15.04 7.04
CA GLU A 16 22.00 16.36 7.55
C GLU A 16 23.51 16.67 7.43
N GLY A 17 23.84 17.83 6.86
CA GLY A 17 25.23 18.25 6.63
C GLY A 17 25.85 17.83 5.30
N ASP A 18 25.20 17.01 4.49
CA ASP A 18 25.66 16.68 3.14
C ASP A 18 25.21 17.75 2.14
N ASN A 19 26.15 18.57 1.69
CA ASN A 19 25.92 19.66 0.72
C ASN A 19 26.25 19.27 -0.72
N ASP A 20 26.70 18.05 -0.98
CA ASP A 20 27.04 17.62 -2.32
C ASP A 20 25.79 17.44 -3.18
N ILE A 21 25.71 18.21 -4.24
CA ILE A 21 24.70 18.01 -5.28
C ILE A 21 25.18 16.84 -6.14
N PRO A 22 24.39 15.77 -6.32
CA PRO A 22 24.74 14.68 -7.22
C PRO A 22 25.08 15.26 -8.60
N LYS A 23 26.29 15.05 -9.07
CA LYS A 23 26.70 15.47 -10.41
C LYS A 23 26.00 14.58 -11.44
N VAL A 24 25.07 15.15 -12.18
CA VAL A 24 24.43 14.46 -13.32
C VAL A 24 25.50 14.11 -14.33
N GLY A 25 25.64 12.84 -14.68
CA GLY A 25 26.62 12.34 -15.65
C GLY A 25 27.95 11.86 -15.07
N ALA A 26 28.14 11.90 -13.74
CA ALA A 26 29.28 11.23 -13.11
C ALA A 26 28.95 9.73 -12.91
N TYR A 27 28.92 8.98 -13.99
CA TYR A 27 28.81 7.51 -13.93
C TYR A 27 30.21 6.90 -13.82
N ASP A 28 30.37 6.02 -12.85
CA ASP A 28 31.54 5.14 -12.82
C ASP A 28 31.32 4.06 -13.90
N ASP A 29 32.27 3.95 -14.86
CA ASP A 29 32.22 2.94 -15.92
C ASP A 29 32.07 1.51 -15.38
N LYS A 30 32.57 1.27 -14.17
CA LYS A 30 32.41 0.03 -13.45
C LYS A 30 30.94 -0.35 -13.23
N TYR A 31 30.08 0.61 -12.86
CA TYR A 31 28.65 0.34 -12.70
C TYR A 31 27.98 -0.02 -14.03
N ALA A 32 28.43 0.57 -15.13
CA ALA A 32 27.92 0.25 -16.45
C ALA A 32 28.28 -1.20 -16.84
N GLU A 33 29.50 -1.63 -16.53
CA GLU A 33 29.96 -3.01 -16.75
C GLU A 33 29.19 -4.01 -15.87
N ASP A 34 29.05 -3.72 -14.58
CA ASP A 34 28.32 -4.57 -13.63
C ASP A 34 26.84 -4.73 -14.01
N LEU A 35 26.21 -3.71 -14.59
CA LEU A 35 24.81 -3.74 -15.02
C LEU A 35 24.61 -4.37 -16.41
N LYS A 36 25.67 -4.50 -17.21
CA LYS A 36 25.58 -4.96 -18.60
C LYS A 36 24.90 -6.32 -18.74
N VAL A 37 25.24 -7.28 -17.90
CA VAL A 37 24.65 -8.63 -17.92
C VAL A 37 23.13 -8.57 -17.75
N TYR A 38 22.64 -7.75 -16.83
CA TYR A 38 21.21 -7.57 -16.57
C TYR A 38 20.50 -6.87 -17.74
N ILE A 39 21.15 -5.88 -18.36
CA ILE A 39 20.64 -5.19 -19.54
C ILE A 39 20.59 -6.15 -20.74
N ASP A 40 21.59 -6.99 -20.91
CA ASP A 40 21.64 -8.00 -21.98
C ASP A 40 20.49 -9.02 -21.82
N HIS A 41 20.18 -9.46 -20.59
CA HIS A 41 19.02 -10.31 -20.32
C HIS A 41 17.69 -9.62 -20.69
N LEU A 42 17.54 -8.34 -20.36
CA LEU A 42 16.36 -7.56 -20.73
C LEU A 42 16.22 -7.40 -22.25
N ASN A 43 17.32 -7.11 -22.94
CA ASN A 43 17.33 -6.93 -24.40
C ASN A 43 17.06 -8.24 -25.16
N ALA A 44 17.45 -9.37 -24.61
CA ALA A 44 17.20 -10.70 -25.18
C ALA A 44 15.75 -11.18 -24.93
N ALA A 45 15.04 -10.57 -23.97
CA ALA A 45 13.69 -10.99 -23.63
C ALA A 45 12.70 -10.62 -24.74
N SER A 46 11.85 -11.56 -25.13
CA SER A 46 10.79 -11.37 -26.13
C SER A 46 9.57 -12.22 -25.80
N GLY A 47 8.39 -11.77 -26.24
CA GLY A 47 7.14 -12.51 -26.05
C GLY A 47 6.52 -12.31 -24.66
N ASP A 48 5.62 -13.22 -24.28
CA ASP A 48 4.88 -13.17 -23.02
C ASP A 48 5.72 -13.69 -21.84
N ILE A 49 5.83 -12.87 -20.82
CA ILE A 49 6.53 -13.24 -19.57
C ILE A 49 5.54 -13.89 -18.62
N ARG A 50 5.84 -15.11 -18.20
CA ARG A 50 5.04 -15.85 -17.22
C ARG A 50 5.88 -16.13 -15.96
N CYS A 51 5.63 -15.37 -14.90
CA CYS A 51 6.28 -15.55 -13.61
C CYS A 51 5.22 -15.84 -12.53
N LYS A 52 4.98 -17.13 -12.26
CA LYS A 52 3.98 -17.56 -11.25
C LYS A 52 4.25 -17.01 -9.85
N GLN A 53 5.53 -16.80 -9.51
CA GLN A 53 5.92 -16.25 -8.22
C GLN A 53 5.60 -14.76 -8.12
N ALA A 54 5.77 -13.99 -9.21
CA ALA A 54 5.35 -12.59 -9.27
C ALA A 54 3.83 -12.46 -9.15
N ASP A 55 3.08 -13.36 -9.81
CA ASP A 55 1.60 -13.40 -9.71
C ASP A 55 1.18 -13.70 -8.27
N ALA A 56 1.74 -14.74 -7.65
CA ALA A 56 1.44 -15.10 -6.27
C ALA A 56 1.77 -13.98 -5.27
N LEU A 57 2.91 -13.30 -5.46
CA LEU A 57 3.30 -12.14 -4.65
C LEU A 57 2.30 -11.00 -4.80
N ALA A 58 1.90 -10.67 -6.04
CA ALA A 58 0.94 -9.62 -6.32
C ALA A 58 -0.44 -9.92 -5.69
N TYR A 59 -0.94 -11.14 -5.81
CA TYR A 59 -2.19 -11.56 -5.16
C TYR A 59 -2.12 -11.46 -3.64
N LYS A 60 -1.00 -11.89 -3.04
CA LYS A 60 -0.79 -11.78 -1.59
C LYS A 60 -0.83 -10.32 -1.16
N MET A 61 -0.05 -9.45 -1.79
CA MET A 61 -0.02 -8.01 -1.48
C MET A 61 -1.39 -7.36 -1.67
N LEU A 62 -2.10 -7.69 -2.77
CA LEU A 62 -3.42 -7.13 -3.03
C LEU A 62 -4.42 -7.52 -1.93
N LYS A 63 -4.39 -8.77 -1.46
CA LYS A 63 -5.23 -9.23 -0.35
C LYS A 63 -4.92 -8.45 0.93
N GLU A 64 -3.64 -8.33 1.31
CA GLU A 64 -3.19 -7.59 2.50
C GLU A 64 -3.64 -6.11 2.45
N HIS A 65 -3.45 -5.45 1.30
CA HIS A 65 -3.84 -4.05 1.15
C HIS A 65 -5.36 -3.84 1.08
N ASN A 66 -6.11 -4.78 0.53
CA ASN A 66 -7.57 -4.74 0.58
C ASN A 66 -8.09 -4.87 2.01
N GLU A 67 -7.47 -5.71 2.84
CA GLU A 67 -7.80 -5.82 4.26
C GLU A 67 -7.54 -4.50 5.00
N ILE A 68 -6.41 -3.83 4.71
CA ILE A 68 -6.12 -2.50 5.26
C ILE A 68 -7.16 -1.48 4.79
N ALA A 69 -7.51 -1.46 3.49
CA ALA A 69 -8.53 -0.57 2.95
C ALA A 69 -9.89 -0.74 3.65
N ASP A 70 -10.27 -1.98 3.94
CA ASP A 70 -11.52 -2.26 4.66
C ASP A 70 -11.45 -1.82 6.13
N LEU A 71 -10.32 -2.02 6.81
CA LEU A 71 -10.12 -1.58 8.18
C LEU A 71 -10.14 -0.06 8.32
N CYS A 72 -9.66 0.64 7.30
CA CYS A 72 -9.61 2.10 7.24
C CYS A 72 -10.86 2.72 6.61
N GLU A 73 -11.77 1.94 6.06
CA GLU A 73 -12.90 2.39 5.23
C GLU A 73 -12.46 3.38 4.13
N SER A 74 -11.33 3.12 3.49
CA SER A 74 -10.75 4.02 2.50
C SER A 74 -10.80 3.41 1.10
N GLU A 75 -11.69 3.92 0.28
CA GLU A 75 -11.73 3.56 -1.15
C GLU A 75 -10.53 4.16 -1.89
N GLY A 76 -10.09 5.34 -1.49
CA GLY A 76 -8.86 5.95 -1.98
C GLY A 76 -7.66 5.02 -1.78
N TYR A 77 -7.47 4.49 -0.56
CA TYR A 77 -6.41 3.52 -0.29
C TYR A 77 -6.54 2.25 -1.14
N ARG A 78 -7.75 1.72 -1.33
CA ARG A 78 -8.01 0.54 -2.16
C ARG A 78 -7.55 0.75 -3.59
N VAL A 79 -7.95 1.85 -4.23
CA VAL A 79 -7.61 2.17 -5.63
C VAL A 79 -6.11 2.39 -5.80
N PHE A 80 -5.50 3.14 -4.88
CA PHE A 80 -4.06 3.42 -4.92
C PHE A 80 -3.22 2.17 -4.66
N SER A 81 -3.63 1.31 -3.74
CA SER A 81 -2.93 0.06 -3.45
C SER A 81 -3.00 -0.92 -4.63
N TYR A 82 -4.14 -1.04 -5.29
CA TYR A 82 -4.24 -1.83 -6.52
C TYR A 82 -3.23 -1.38 -7.58
N ARG A 83 -3.11 -0.06 -7.75
CA ARG A 83 -2.15 0.51 -8.72
C ARG A 83 -0.71 0.28 -8.31
N ALA A 84 -0.39 0.47 -7.03
CA ALA A 84 0.95 0.24 -6.50
C ALA A 84 1.36 -1.23 -6.62
N VAL A 85 0.46 -2.17 -6.32
CA VAL A 85 0.69 -3.61 -6.48
C VAL A 85 0.89 -3.98 -7.96
N LYS A 86 0.12 -3.40 -8.89
CA LYS A 86 0.33 -3.62 -10.32
C LYS A 86 1.72 -3.16 -10.78
N ILE A 87 2.18 -1.99 -10.31
CA ILE A 87 3.53 -1.50 -10.60
C ILE A 87 4.58 -2.43 -9.97
N GLY A 88 4.33 -2.89 -8.74
CA GLY A 88 5.18 -3.88 -8.06
C GLY A 88 5.29 -5.20 -8.84
N TRP A 89 4.18 -5.69 -9.35
CA TRP A 89 4.17 -6.87 -10.21
C TRP A 89 5.02 -6.70 -11.47
N LEU A 90 4.90 -5.55 -12.16
CA LEU A 90 5.75 -5.24 -13.32
C LEU A 90 7.24 -5.19 -12.94
N LYS A 91 7.59 -4.57 -11.80
CA LYS A 91 8.97 -4.58 -11.28
C LYS A 91 9.46 -6.00 -11.01
N ALA A 92 8.62 -6.86 -10.42
CA ALA A 92 8.95 -8.25 -10.17
C ALA A 92 9.25 -9.02 -11.46
N CYS A 93 8.46 -8.82 -12.51
CA CYS A 93 8.68 -9.43 -13.82
C CYS A 93 10.00 -8.95 -14.46
N ILE A 94 10.29 -7.64 -14.38
CA ILE A 94 11.55 -7.08 -14.89
C ILE A 94 12.75 -7.68 -14.15
N LEU A 95 12.71 -7.69 -12.82
CA LEU A 95 13.79 -8.25 -12.00
C LEU A 95 13.98 -9.75 -12.22
N TYR A 96 12.90 -10.50 -12.46
CA TYR A 96 12.95 -11.90 -12.81
C TYR A 96 13.68 -12.14 -14.13
N ILE A 97 13.43 -11.31 -15.17
CA ILE A 97 14.16 -11.38 -16.43
C ILE A 97 15.63 -11.01 -16.21
N MET A 98 15.90 -9.91 -15.52
CA MET A 98 17.25 -9.46 -15.20
C MET A 98 18.06 -10.57 -14.51
N ASN A 99 17.41 -11.37 -13.66
CA ASN A 99 18.01 -12.50 -12.95
C ASN A 99 17.97 -13.83 -13.76
N ASP A 100 17.99 -13.76 -15.06
CA ASP A 100 18.02 -14.93 -15.96
C ASP A 100 16.85 -15.90 -15.69
N TYR A 101 15.64 -15.35 -15.55
CA TYR A 101 14.40 -16.09 -15.25
C TYR A 101 14.48 -16.94 -13.97
N LYS A 102 15.30 -16.54 -13.01
CA LYS A 102 15.39 -17.17 -11.69
C LYS A 102 14.72 -16.31 -10.65
N TRP A 103 13.74 -16.88 -9.95
CA TRP A 103 13.11 -16.21 -8.83
C TRP A 103 13.98 -16.30 -7.58
N ASP A 104 14.06 -15.19 -6.86
CA ASP A 104 14.84 -15.10 -5.65
C ASP A 104 14.05 -14.32 -4.58
N LYS A 105 14.33 -14.60 -3.32
CA LYS A 105 13.68 -13.98 -2.17
C LYS A 105 13.89 -12.47 -2.14
N THR A 106 15.05 -12.01 -2.56
CA THR A 106 15.41 -10.59 -2.63
C THR A 106 14.50 -9.81 -3.57
N ILE A 107 14.09 -10.42 -4.69
CA ILE A 107 13.10 -9.83 -5.61
C ILE A 107 11.79 -9.58 -4.86
N ALA A 108 11.29 -10.58 -4.13
CA ALA A 108 10.04 -10.47 -3.39
C ALA A 108 10.11 -9.39 -2.29
N GLU A 109 11.20 -9.36 -1.54
CA GLU A 109 11.43 -8.40 -0.46
C GLU A 109 11.53 -6.96 -0.99
N TYR A 110 12.30 -6.75 -2.06
CA TYR A 110 12.44 -5.46 -2.71
C TYR A 110 11.09 -4.95 -3.27
N VAL A 111 10.35 -5.81 -3.94
CA VAL A 111 9.05 -5.44 -4.53
C VAL A 111 8.05 -5.09 -3.43
N ALA A 112 7.94 -5.90 -2.39
CA ALA A 112 7.06 -5.62 -1.25
C ALA A 112 7.45 -4.32 -0.53
N TYR A 113 8.75 -4.07 -0.33
CA TYR A 113 9.25 -2.80 0.21
C TYR A 113 8.88 -1.62 -0.70
N SER A 114 9.10 -1.75 -2.02
CA SER A 114 8.82 -0.70 -3.01
C SER A 114 7.34 -0.31 -3.03
N VAL A 115 6.43 -1.29 -2.96
CA VAL A 115 4.98 -1.05 -2.92
C VAL A 115 4.59 -0.32 -1.64
N ARG A 116 5.04 -0.80 -0.47
CA ARG A 116 4.77 -0.14 0.81
C ARG A 116 5.32 1.27 0.86
N ARG A 117 6.53 1.49 0.36
CA ARG A 117 7.17 2.81 0.33
C ARG A 117 6.43 3.80 -0.57
N ASP A 118 5.99 3.35 -1.74
CA ASP A 118 5.21 4.16 -2.67
C ASP A 118 3.87 4.59 -2.04
N LEU A 119 3.15 3.65 -1.44
CA LEU A 119 1.89 3.95 -0.75
C LEU A 119 2.09 4.88 0.44
N TRP A 120 3.09 4.59 1.28
CA TRP A 120 3.41 5.44 2.42
C TRP A 120 3.69 6.88 1.98
N ALA A 121 4.52 7.08 0.95
CA ALA A 121 4.86 8.41 0.45
C ALA A 121 3.64 9.13 -0.14
N LYS A 122 2.81 8.45 -0.91
CA LYS A 122 1.57 9.02 -1.46
C LYS A 122 0.62 9.51 -0.37
N PHE A 123 0.40 8.70 0.64
CA PHE A 123 -0.51 9.07 1.73
C PHE A 123 0.11 10.07 2.72
N LEU A 124 1.44 10.10 2.85
CA LEU A 124 2.12 11.13 3.63
C LEU A 124 1.95 12.52 3.00
N TYR A 125 2.11 12.62 1.67
CA TYR A 125 2.11 13.93 0.99
C TYR A 125 0.76 14.32 0.42
N PHE A 126 -0.08 13.35 0.05
CA PHE A 126 -1.33 13.59 -0.68
C PHE A 126 -2.53 12.87 -0.04
N GLY A 127 -2.40 12.42 1.21
CA GLY A 127 -3.45 11.63 1.86
C GLY A 127 -4.78 12.35 1.97
N ASN A 128 -4.74 13.64 2.30
CA ASN A 128 -5.96 14.45 2.43
C ASN A 128 -6.67 14.64 1.08
N GLU A 129 -5.91 14.91 0.03
CA GLU A 129 -6.43 15.07 -1.32
C GLU A 129 -7.01 13.77 -1.87
N ILE A 130 -6.31 12.65 -1.61
CA ILE A 130 -6.78 11.32 -2.01
C ILE A 130 -8.10 11.00 -1.29
N GLU A 131 -8.17 11.16 0.02
CA GLU A 131 -9.38 10.88 0.78
C GLU A 131 -10.52 11.84 0.43
N ALA A 132 -10.24 13.12 0.18
CA ALA A 132 -11.23 14.09 -0.26
C ALA A 132 -11.82 13.75 -1.65
N GLU A 133 -10.99 13.27 -2.58
CA GLU A 133 -11.44 12.86 -3.92
C GLU A 133 -12.45 11.69 -3.86
N PHE A 134 -12.29 10.77 -2.91
CA PHE A 134 -13.11 9.56 -2.83
C PHE A 134 -14.26 9.64 -1.82
N ASN A 135 -14.24 10.57 -0.88
CA ASN A 135 -15.23 10.65 0.19
C ASN A 135 -16.12 11.91 0.15
N GLU A 136 -15.93 12.81 -0.82
CA GLU A 136 -16.64 14.11 -0.93
C GLU A 136 -16.55 15.01 0.33
N GLU A 137 -15.78 14.62 1.33
CA GLU A 137 -15.64 15.30 2.60
C GLU A 137 -14.20 15.79 2.81
N LYS A 138 -14.07 17.00 3.34
CA LYS A 138 -12.77 17.53 3.77
C LYS A 138 -12.32 16.79 5.01
N THR A 139 -11.44 15.80 4.84
CA THR A 139 -10.82 15.12 5.97
C THR A 139 -9.81 16.01 6.67
N SER A 140 -9.79 15.94 8.01
CA SER A 140 -8.86 16.68 8.84
C SER A 140 -7.39 16.29 8.58
N ASN A 141 -6.47 17.20 8.85
CA ASN A 141 -5.01 17.18 8.63
C ASN A 141 -4.23 15.92 9.05
N ASN A 142 -4.56 14.75 8.54
CA ASN A 142 -3.84 13.52 8.86
C ASN A 142 -3.38 12.80 7.59
N SER A 143 -2.11 12.51 7.54
CA SER A 143 -1.42 11.82 6.46
C SER A 143 -1.75 10.32 6.40
N GLY A 144 -2.79 9.95 5.69
CA GLY A 144 -3.14 8.56 5.39
C GLY A 144 -4.40 8.03 6.08
N PRO A 145 -4.92 6.89 5.61
CA PRO A 145 -6.13 6.30 6.15
C PRO A 145 -5.92 5.82 7.59
N LYS A 146 -6.85 6.17 8.47
CA LYS A 146 -6.80 5.77 9.88
C LYS A 146 -7.45 4.41 10.06
N ASN A 147 -6.75 3.51 10.71
CA ASN A 147 -7.34 2.23 11.12
C ASN A 147 -8.26 2.47 12.34
N MET A 148 -9.56 2.61 12.09
CA MET A 148 -10.55 2.84 13.14
C MET A 148 -10.61 1.72 14.17
N LEU A 149 -10.34 0.47 13.75
CA LEU A 149 -10.33 -0.66 14.69
C LEU A 149 -9.24 -0.50 15.76
N THR A 150 -8.07 0.07 15.43
CA THR A 150 -7.01 0.33 16.42
C THR A 150 -7.35 1.44 17.41
N MET A 151 -8.22 2.37 17.00
CA MET A 151 -8.67 3.50 17.84
C MET A 151 -9.75 3.10 18.85
N LEU A 152 -10.43 1.99 18.64
CA LEU A 152 -11.44 1.45 19.53
C LEU A 152 -10.79 0.69 20.69
N ALA A 153 -11.50 0.56 21.83
CA ALA A 153 -11.12 -0.36 22.90
C ALA A 153 -11.24 -1.83 22.46
N HIS A 154 -10.73 -2.78 23.26
CA HIS A 154 -10.89 -4.20 22.99
C HIS A 154 -12.37 -4.63 22.93
N GLU A 155 -13.17 -4.05 23.81
CA GLU A 155 -14.64 -4.15 23.80
C GLU A 155 -15.20 -2.75 23.56
N PHE A 156 -16.15 -2.63 22.66
CA PHE A 156 -16.75 -1.34 22.32
C PHE A 156 -18.22 -1.47 21.94
N THR A 157 -18.97 -0.41 22.19
CA THR A 157 -20.37 -0.28 21.79
C THR A 157 -20.49 0.29 20.37
N TYR A 158 -21.68 0.18 19.80
CA TYR A 158 -21.98 0.84 18.53
C TYR A 158 -21.81 2.37 18.62
N GLU A 159 -22.15 2.99 19.75
CA GLU A 159 -22.01 4.43 19.95
C GLU A 159 -20.53 4.85 19.99
N GLU A 160 -19.68 4.12 20.70
CA GLU A 160 -18.22 4.36 20.71
C GLU A 160 -17.60 4.20 19.32
N TYR A 161 -18.05 3.21 18.55
CA TYR A 161 -17.64 3.06 17.16
C TYR A 161 -18.08 4.27 16.32
N MET A 162 -19.31 4.74 16.46
CA MET A 162 -19.80 5.93 15.74
C MET A 162 -19.03 7.19 16.11
N ASN A 163 -18.64 7.37 17.36
CA ASN A 163 -17.82 8.49 17.82
C ASN A 163 -16.43 8.47 17.16
N VAL A 164 -15.78 7.30 17.12
CA VAL A 164 -14.51 7.13 16.41
C VAL A 164 -14.68 7.38 14.91
N ARG A 165 -15.76 6.89 14.31
CA ARG A 165 -16.07 7.09 12.91
C ARG A 165 -16.22 8.57 12.56
N GLN A 166 -16.97 9.34 13.36
CA GLN A 166 -17.12 10.78 13.21
C GLN A 166 -15.79 11.52 13.41
N SER A 167 -14.97 11.10 14.36
CA SER A 167 -13.66 11.73 14.62
C SER A 167 -12.68 11.59 13.46
N VAL A 168 -12.89 10.60 12.57
CA VAL A 168 -12.10 10.40 11.35
C VAL A 168 -12.81 10.92 10.09
N GLY A 169 -13.92 11.68 10.25
CA GLY A 169 -14.64 12.31 9.14
C GLY A 169 -15.49 11.34 8.32
N LYS A 170 -15.98 10.25 8.90
CA LYS A 170 -16.85 9.29 8.21
C LYS A 170 -18.30 9.44 8.68
N ASP A 171 -19.16 9.88 7.79
CA ASP A 171 -20.61 9.96 8.04
C ASP A 171 -21.34 8.66 7.69
N GLY A 172 -22.64 8.62 8.02
CA GLY A 172 -23.49 7.45 7.82
C GLY A 172 -23.47 6.46 8.99
N ASP A 173 -24.31 5.43 8.92
CA ASP A 173 -24.58 4.54 10.05
C ASP A 173 -23.50 3.48 10.34
N GLY A 174 -22.50 3.34 9.49
CA GLY A 174 -21.36 2.42 9.69
C GLY A 174 -21.70 0.93 9.82
N LYS A 175 -22.98 0.53 9.73
CA LYS A 175 -23.40 -0.86 9.94
C LYS A 175 -22.81 -1.83 8.92
N ALA A 176 -22.64 -1.36 7.68
CA ALA A 176 -22.04 -2.17 6.62
C ALA A 176 -20.59 -2.57 6.97
N THR A 177 -19.82 -1.61 7.52
CA THR A 177 -18.44 -1.85 7.96
C THR A 177 -18.38 -2.83 9.12
N LEU A 178 -19.23 -2.66 10.14
CA LEU A 178 -19.28 -3.61 11.26
C LEU A 178 -19.64 -5.02 10.80
N ARG A 179 -20.59 -5.17 9.87
CA ARG A 179 -20.92 -6.47 9.25
C ARG A 179 -19.71 -7.06 8.52
N THR A 180 -18.96 -6.25 7.78
CA THR A 180 -17.73 -6.67 7.11
C THR A 180 -16.68 -7.12 8.11
N TRP A 181 -16.48 -6.38 9.21
CA TRP A 181 -15.55 -6.76 10.27
C TRP A 181 -15.96 -8.05 10.98
N GLN A 182 -17.26 -8.26 11.21
CA GLN A 182 -17.78 -9.52 11.77
C GLN A 182 -17.55 -10.69 10.80
N HIS A 183 -17.89 -10.51 9.52
CA HIS A 183 -17.72 -11.55 8.50
C HIS A 183 -16.25 -11.96 8.33
N ARG A 184 -15.32 -10.99 8.42
CA ARG A 184 -13.89 -11.23 8.35
C ARG A 184 -13.26 -11.70 9.67
N GLY A 185 -14.05 -11.78 10.72
CA GLY A 185 -13.59 -12.26 12.03
C GLY A 185 -12.73 -11.27 12.80
N TYR A 186 -12.72 -9.98 12.45
CA TYR A 186 -12.00 -8.95 13.23
C TYR A 186 -12.71 -8.62 14.53
N VAL A 187 -14.04 -8.70 14.55
CA VAL A 187 -14.86 -8.49 15.73
C VAL A 187 -15.96 -9.53 15.84
N VAL A 188 -16.43 -9.78 17.05
CA VAL A 188 -17.62 -10.57 17.35
C VAL A 188 -18.59 -9.70 18.12
N TYR A 189 -19.87 -9.81 17.82
CA TYR A 189 -20.89 -9.14 18.58
C TYR A 189 -21.39 -10.06 19.72
N ASP A 190 -21.41 -9.55 20.94
CA ASP A 190 -21.97 -10.21 22.11
C ASP A 190 -23.39 -9.66 22.35
N ASP A 191 -24.37 -10.50 22.10
CA ASP A 191 -25.78 -10.14 22.25
C ASP A 191 -26.19 -9.89 23.71
N MET A 192 -25.54 -10.52 24.68
CA MET A 192 -25.85 -10.34 26.10
C MET A 192 -25.27 -9.03 26.63
N ALA A 193 -24.02 -8.74 26.30
CA ALA A 193 -23.36 -7.51 26.70
C ALA A 193 -23.69 -6.31 25.81
N LYS A 194 -24.33 -6.53 24.63
CA LYS A 194 -24.62 -5.50 23.61
C LYS A 194 -23.35 -4.76 23.16
N ARG A 195 -22.23 -5.49 23.01
CA ARG A 195 -20.91 -4.96 22.65
C ARG A 195 -20.24 -5.75 21.56
N TYR A 196 -19.33 -5.10 20.86
CA TYR A 196 -18.42 -5.73 19.91
C TYR A 196 -17.10 -6.03 20.62
N ILE A 197 -16.54 -7.22 20.41
CA ILE A 197 -15.30 -7.69 21.02
C ILE A 197 -14.30 -7.92 19.89
N LYS A 198 -13.12 -7.31 19.95
CA LYS A 198 -12.04 -7.57 19.00
C LYS A 198 -11.52 -8.99 19.18
N LYS A 199 -11.37 -9.73 18.09
CA LYS A 199 -10.60 -10.95 18.11
C LYS A 199 -9.12 -10.61 18.08
N LYS A 200 -8.33 -11.26 18.94
CA LYS A 200 -6.86 -11.20 18.86
C LYS A 200 -6.46 -11.74 17.49
N GLY A 201 -5.85 -10.87 16.65
CA GLY A 201 -5.10 -11.28 15.48
C GLY A 201 -3.78 -11.89 15.89
#